data_92f38567fce5dfde7c2ce39c37f1ccf5
#
_entry.id   92f38567fce5dfde7c2ce39c37f1ccf5
#
_cell.length_a   1.000
_cell.length_b   1.000
_cell.length_c   1.000
_cell.angle_alpha   90.00
_cell.angle_beta   90.00
_cell.angle_gamma   90.00
#
_symmetry.space_group_name_H-M   'P 1'
#
loop_
_entity.id
_entity.type
_entity.pdbx_description
1 polymer ?
#
loop_
_entity_poly.entity_id
_entity_poly.type
_entity_poly.pdbx_seq_one_letter_code
_entity_poly.pdbx_strand_id
1 'polypeptide(L)'
;MKVIPLAADSLGVRSMATYVEVANTGILIDPGATLAMSRFTLPPSTEEWDALRRANDRISAYATRASLIFVSHYHDDHFRSDPATYVGHTVIAKDPRRMVSGQQARRAAELWTALEAQARPMVADGYERREHALELRVSPPLPHGVEASTLGYVVALLVADRAERERFVFASDVQGPLSGVAAGWLIQQRPTLLYLAGPPSYIERDVGTAVIERGIDNLLRVIDATGCRVIMDHHAVREAAFGARFERLWSTKRVVTAAEHLGVPIAALESQRRQLWTAVARKPAAGVRAPAASAARATIQKTFKRTAPFKRSVHGLDRPWRSNDNGGRIS
;
A
#
# COMPACT_ATOMS: atom_id res chain seq x y z
N MET A 1 -7.19 -13.09 -18.05
CA MET A 1 -7.13 -11.92 -17.12
C MET A 1 -5.89 -11.08 -17.40
N LYS A 2 -5.98 -9.75 -17.32
CA LYS A 2 -4.85 -8.85 -17.50
C LYS A 2 -4.61 -8.06 -16.20
N VAL A 3 -3.42 -8.15 -15.63
CA VAL A 3 -3.02 -7.45 -14.38
C VAL A 3 -1.95 -6.41 -14.74
N ILE A 4 -2.21 -5.15 -14.46
CA ILE A 4 -1.37 -4.01 -14.84
C ILE A 4 -1.05 -3.20 -13.60
N PRO A 5 0.12 -3.33 -12.96
CA PRO A 5 0.63 -2.35 -12.01
C PRO A 5 0.72 -0.96 -12.66
N LEU A 6 0.01 0.02 -12.08
CA LEU A 6 -0.03 1.38 -12.60
C LEU A 6 1.04 2.26 -11.97
N ALA A 7 1.32 2.01 -10.70
CA ALA A 7 2.31 2.69 -9.90
C ALA A 7 2.86 1.73 -8.84
N ALA A 8 4.15 1.81 -8.56
CA ALA A 8 4.84 0.96 -7.59
C ALA A 8 6.17 1.61 -7.19
N ASP A 9 6.81 1.13 -6.12
CA ASP A 9 8.14 1.62 -5.72
C ASP A 9 9.20 1.31 -6.80
N SER A 10 9.10 0.15 -7.48
CA SER A 10 9.95 -0.15 -8.65
C SER A 10 9.65 0.70 -9.89
N LEU A 11 8.54 1.44 -9.89
CA LEU A 11 8.15 2.42 -10.92
C LEU A 11 8.37 3.88 -10.48
N GLY A 12 9.04 4.09 -9.35
CA GLY A 12 9.53 5.37 -8.88
C GLY A 12 8.68 6.09 -7.84
N VAL A 13 7.60 5.49 -7.33
CA VAL A 13 6.72 6.12 -6.33
C VAL A 13 6.22 5.10 -5.32
N ARG A 14 5.91 5.51 -4.10
CA ARG A 14 5.21 4.67 -3.14
C ARG A 14 3.78 4.45 -3.60
N SER A 15 3.47 3.22 -3.96
CA SER A 15 2.14 2.82 -4.43
C SER A 15 2.08 1.32 -4.65
N MET A 16 0.89 0.78 -4.71
CA MET A 16 0.56 -0.53 -5.27
C MET A 16 -0.63 -0.44 -6.23
N ALA A 17 -0.89 0.75 -6.79
CA ALA A 17 -2.03 0.95 -7.67
C ALA A 17 -1.99 -0.01 -8.86
N THR A 18 -3.07 -0.77 -9.02
CA THR A 18 -3.17 -1.86 -9.99
C THR A 18 -4.50 -1.81 -10.71
N TYR A 19 -4.49 -2.05 -12.01
CA TYR A 19 -5.70 -2.28 -12.80
C TYR A 19 -5.78 -3.73 -13.22
N VAL A 20 -6.95 -4.33 -13.02
CA VAL A 20 -7.24 -5.69 -13.43
C VAL A 20 -8.39 -5.67 -14.43
N GLU A 21 -8.18 -6.31 -15.57
CA GLU A 21 -9.21 -6.54 -16.59
C GLU A 21 -9.54 -8.03 -16.65
N VAL A 22 -10.78 -8.36 -16.37
CA VAL A 22 -11.28 -9.74 -16.30
C VAL A 22 -12.74 -9.80 -16.72
N ALA A 23 -13.10 -10.72 -17.59
CA ALA A 23 -14.49 -10.95 -18.02
C ALA A 23 -15.24 -9.63 -18.39
N ASN A 24 -14.60 -8.75 -19.15
CA ASN A 24 -15.07 -7.40 -19.52
C ASN A 24 -15.32 -6.44 -18.34
N THR A 25 -14.79 -6.75 -17.16
CA THR A 25 -14.87 -5.89 -15.97
C THR A 25 -13.50 -5.28 -15.68
N GLY A 26 -13.44 -3.95 -15.57
CA GLY A 26 -12.26 -3.21 -15.13
C GLY A 26 -12.31 -2.98 -13.62
N ILE A 27 -11.27 -3.37 -12.91
CA ILE A 27 -11.15 -3.19 -11.45
C ILE A 27 -9.89 -2.35 -11.19
N LEU A 28 -10.06 -1.20 -10.54
CA LEU A 28 -8.94 -0.39 -10.06
C LEU A 28 -8.71 -0.70 -8.57
N ILE A 29 -7.49 -1.07 -8.23
CA ILE A 29 -7.11 -1.49 -6.88
C ILE A 29 -6.13 -0.47 -6.32
N ASP A 30 -6.38 -0.01 -5.09
CA ASP A 30 -5.53 0.90 -4.31
C ASP A 30 -5.02 2.09 -5.13
N PRO A 31 -5.88 3.04 -5.53
CA PRO A 31 -5.54 4.11 -6.48
C PRO A 31 -4.62 5.20 -5.91
N GLY A 32 -4.00 4.99 -4.76
CA GLY A 32 -3.11 5.94 -4.11
C GLY A 32 -1.69 5.89 -4.65
N ALA A 33 -1.02 7.05 -4.66
CA ALA A 33 0.42 7.17 -4.91
C ALA A 33 0.98 8.38 -4.17
N THR A 34 2.16 8.24 -3.58
CA THR A 34 2.82 9.29 -2.81
C THR A 34 4.34 9.17 -2.86
N LEU A 35 5.04 10.08 -2.19
CA LEU A 35 6.48 10.05 -1.98
C LEU A 35 6.83 10.13 -0.49
N ALA A 36 7.96 9.55 -0.10
CA ALA A 36 8.56 9.86 1.18
C ALA A 36 9.06 11.32 1.19
N MET A 37 8.40 12.20 1.94
CA MET A 37 8.77 13.62 2.02
C MET A 37 10.17 13.84 2.59
N SER A 38 10.70 12.88 3.36
CA SER A 38 12.08 12.83 3.82
C SER A 38 12.61 11.41 3.75
N ARG A 39 13.73 11.21 3.07
CA ARG A 39 14.49 9.96 3.05
C ARG A 39 15.97 10.30 3.04
N PHE A 40 16.77 9.69 3.93
CA PHE A 40 18.19 10.04 4.13
C PHE A 40 18.42 11.53 4.43
N THR A 41 17.49 12.17 5.14
CA THR A 41 17.45 13.62 5.41
C THR A 41 17.30 14.52 4.17
N LEU A 42 16.98 13.93 3.01
CA LEU A 42 16.78 14.63 1.73
C LEU A 42 15.29 14.66 1.36
N PRO A 43 14.81 15.79 0.77
CA PRO A 43 13.47 15.83 0.17
C PRO A 43 13.44 15.03 -1.14
N PRO A 44 12.25 14.75 -1.70
CA PRO A 44 12.13 14.12 -3.01
C PRO A 44 12.89 14.89 -4.09
N SER A 45 13.53 14.16 -5.02
CA SER A 45 14.18 14.72 -6.19
C SER A 45 13.17 15.14 -7.26
N THR A 46 13.62 15.87 -8.27
CA THR A 46 12.79 16.25 -9.44
C THR A 46 12.27 14.99 -10.15
N GLU A 47 13.13 13.98 -10.30
CA GLU A 47 12.77 12.71 -10.93
C GLU A 47 11.65 11.98 -10.20
N GLU A 48 11.64 12.03 -8.85
CA GLU A 48 10.58 11.44 -8.03
C GLU A 48 9.26 12.21 -8.19
N TRP A 49 9.29 13.55 -8.20
CA TRP A 49 8.11 14.36 -8.46
C TRP A 49 7.52 14.13 -9.87
N ASP A 50 8.39 13.98 -10.87
CA ASP A 50 7.97 13.65 -12.22
C ASP A 50 7.37 12.25 -12.30
N ALA A 51 7.93 11.28 -11.59
CA ALA A 51 7.37 9.94 -11.50
C ALA A 51 6.00 9.95 -10.83
N LEU A 52 5.82 10.72 -9.73
CA LEU A 52 4.53 10.86 -9.05
C LEU A 52 3.46 11.46 -9.96
N ARG A 53 3.80 12.50 -10.72
CA ARG A 53 2.88 13.11 -11.70
C ARG A 53 2.44 12.07 -12.73
N ARG A 54 3.39 11.37 -13.38
CA ARG A 54 3.08 10.31 -14.37
C ARG A 54 2.26 9.16 -13.77
N ALA A 55 2.53 8.77 -12.52
CA ALA A 55 1.76 7.75 -11.81
C ALA A 55 0.31 8.19 -11.59
N ASN A 56 0.12 9.43 -11.10
CA ASN A 56 -1.22 9.98 -10.89
C ASN A 56 -2.02 10.13 -12.20
N ASP A 57 -1.38 10.58 -13.29
CA ASP A 57 -2.01 10.68 -14.61
C ASP A 57 -2.46 9.28 -15.10
N ARG A 58 -1.60 8.27 -14.95
CA ARG A 58 -1.90 6.88 -15.31
C ARG A 58 -3.05 6.32 -14.48
N ILE A 59 -3.02 6.49 -13.16
CA ILE A 59 -4.10 6.04 -12.26
C ILE A 59 -5.42 6.71 -12.67
N SER A 60 -5.43 8.01 -12.93
CA SER A 60 -6.62 8.75 -13.36
C SER A 60 -7.17 8.24 -14.69
N ALA A 61 -6.29 7.98 -15.67
CA ALA A 61 -6.70 7.43 -16.97
C ALA A 61 -7.30 6.02 -16.85
N TYR A 62 -6.82 5.19 -15.92
CA TYR A 62 -7.38 3.86 -15.69
C TYR A 62 -8.62 3.89 -14.79
N ALA A 63 -8.79 4.90 -13.93
CA ALA A 63 -10.01 5.09 -13.16
C ALA A 63 -11.22 5.26 -14.09
N THR A 64 -11.10 6.00 -15.20
CA THR A 64 -12.22 6.17 -16.17
C THR A 64 -12.62 4.87 -16.87
N ARG A 65 -11.79 3.84 -16.82
CA ARG A 65 -12.02 2.51 -17.44
C ARG A 65 -12.51 1.47 -16.43
N ALA A 66 -12.42 1.78 -15.14
CA ALA A 66 -12.84 0.89 -14.07
C ALA A 66 -14.36 0.96 -13.88
N SER A 67 -15.01 -0.16 -13.63
CA SER A 67 -16.38 -0.23 -13.12
C SER A 67 -16.42 -0.38 -11.59
N LEU A 68 -15.32 -0.86 -11.01
CA LEU A 68 -15.17 -1.11 -9.59
C LEU A 68 -13.83 -0.57 -9.10
N ILE A 69 -13.83 0.07 -7.93
CA ILE A 69 -12.62 0.49 -7.23
C ILE A 69 -12.55 -0.23 -5.89
N PHE A 70 -11.40 -0.87 -5.64
CA PHE A 70 -11.10 -1.54 -4.37
C PHE A 70 -10.07 -0.75 -3.57
N VAL A 71 -10.30 -0.60 -2.26
CA VAL A 71 -9.36 0.04 -1.32
C VAL A 71 -9.07 -0.92 -0.18
N SER A 72 -7.82 -1.36 -0.08
CA SER A 72 -7.39 -2.34 0.91
C SER A 72 -7.24 -1.78 2.32
N HIS A 73 -6.84 -0.52 2.44
CA HIS A 73 -6.67 0.24 3.69
C HIS A 73 -6.42 1.74 3.40
N TYR A 74 -6.21 2.56 4.45
CA TYR A 74 -6.22 4.02 4.31
C TYR A 74 -4.85 4.67 4.56
N HIS A 75 -3.75 4.07 4.05
CA HIS A 75 -2.49 4.79 3.86
C HIS A 75 -2.51 5.57 2.54
N ASP A 76 -1.86 6.74 2.52
CA ASP A 76 -1.93 7.69 1.38
C ASP A 76 -1.36 7.13 0.07
N ASP A 77 -0.55 6.09 0.13
CA ASP A 77 0.00 5.35 -1.00
C ASP A 77 -0.93 4.23 -1.51
N HIS A 78 -2.11 4.02 -0.88
CA HIS A 78 -3.11 3.01 -1.28
C HIS A 78 -4.46 3.61 -1.65
N PHE A 79 -4.82 4.79 -1.16
CA PHE A 79 -6.08 5.44 -1.51
C PHE A 79 -5.88 6.90 -1.88
N ARG A 80 -6.82 7.48 -2.61
CA ARG A 80 -6.89 8.91 -2.84
C ARG A 80 -7.91 9.54 -1.91
N SER A 81 -7.54 10.65 -1.28
CA SER A 81 -8.46 11.43 -0.46
C SER A 81 -9.46 12.24 -1.29
N ASP A 82 -9.13 12.50 -2.57
CA ASP A 82 -10.05 13.19 -3.50
C ASP A 82 -11.19 12.25 -3.91
N PRO A 83 -12.43 12.53 -3.51
CA PRO A 83 -13.58 11.70 -3.84
C PRO A 83 -13.91 11.66 -5.33
N ALA A 84 -13.44 12.63 -6.13
CA ALA A 84 -13.65 12.65 -7.57
C ALA A 84 -13.13 11.38 -8.28
N THR A 85 -12.11 10.72 -7.71
CA THR A 85 -11.59 9.44 -8.22
C THR A 85 -12.65 8.33 -8.20
N TYR A 86 -13.63 8.41 -7.31
CA TYR A 86 -14.60 7.34 -7.02
C TYR A 86 -16.00 7.60 -7.59
N VAL A 87 -16.23 8.78 -8.15
CA VAL A 87 -17.54 9.18 -8.68
C VAL A 87 -18.00 8.25 -9.79
N GLY A 88 -19.23 7.75 -9.67
CA GLY A 88 -19.84 6.87 -10.66
C GLY A 88 -19.38 5.41 -10.59
N HIS A 89 -18.48 5.05 -9.68
CA HIS A 89 -17.96 3.69 -9.50
C HIS A 89 -18.64 2.96 -8.35
N THR A 90 -18.68 1.62 -8.43
CA THR A 90 -18.87 0.79 -7.26
C THR A 90 -17.57 0.78 -6.47
N VAL A 91 -17.61 1.14 -5.18
CA VAL A 91 -16.44 1.19 -4.32
C VAL A 91 -16.54 0.10 -3.26
N ILE A 92 -15.53 -0.76 -3.19
CA ILE A 92 -15.40 -1.79 -2.15
C ILE A 92 -14.15 -1.41 -1.34
N ALA A 93 -14.35 -0.95 -0.10
CA ALA A 93 -13.26 -0.41 0.71
C ALA A 93 -13.22 -1.05 2.10
N LYS A 94 -12.04 -1.16 2.68
CA LYS A 94 -11.83 -1.64 4.06
C LYS A 94 -12.83 -0.98 5.01
N ASP A 95 -13.40 -1.76 5.94
CA ASP A 95 -14.29 -1.21 6.96
C ASP A 95 -13.63 -0.02 7.67
N PRO A 96 -14.23 1.20 7.64
CA PRO A 96 -13.63 2.40 8.21
C PRO A 96 -13.57 2.41 9.73
N ARG A 97 -14.27 1.50 10.41
CA ARG A 97 -14.44 1.47 11.87
C ARG A 97 -13.85 0.23 12.52
N ARG A 98 -13.62 -0.84 11.75
CA ARG A 98 -13.22 -2.12 12.30
C ARG A 98 -11.74 -2.41 12.03
N MET A 99 -10.96 -2.63 13.09
CA MET A 99 -9.55 -3.05 13.02
C MET A 99 -8.70 -2.09 12.16
N VAL A 100 -8.89 -0.80 12.37
CA VAL A 100 -8.12 0.29 11.76
C VAL A 100 -7.33 1.04 12.82
N SER A 101 -6.14 1.56 12.49
CA SER A 101 -5.41 2.45 13.39
C SER A 101 -6.11 3.81 13.48
N GLY A 102 -5.83 4.58 14.55
CA GLY A 102 -6.48 5.89 14.73
C GLY A 102 -6.26 6.86 13.56
N GLN A 103 -5.08 6.81 12.92
CA GLN A 103 -4.79 7.62 11.74
C GLN A 103 -5.59 7.15 10.52
N GLN A 104 -5.65 5.85 10.28
CA GLN A 104 -6.46 5.28 9.20
C GLN A 104 -7.95 5.51 9.42
N ALA A 105 -8.46 5.40 10.66
CA ALA A 105 -9.86 5.64 10.99
C ALA A 105 -10.31 7.07 10.63
N ARG A 106 -9.46 8.08 10.92
CA ARG A 106 -9.76 9.47 10.55
C ARG A 106 -9.84 9.65 9.04
N ARG A 107 -8.83 9.17 8.28
CA ARG A 107 -8.80 9.24 6.82
C ARG A 107 -9.99 8.50 6.19
N ALA A 108 -10.31 7.32 6.74
CA ALA A 108 -11.45 6.54 6.33
C ALA A 108 -12.77 7.30 6.51
N ALA A 109 -12.98 7.91 7.69
CA ALA A 109 -14.19 8.66 7.96
C ALA A 109 -14.39 9.83 7.00
N GLU A 110 -13.31 10.59 6.70
CA GLU A 110 -13.33 11.68 5.72
C GLU A 110 -13.72 11.17 4.32
N LEU A 111 -13.10 10.08 3.85
CA LEU A 111 -13.40 9.48 2.55
C LEU A 111 -14.84 8.94 2.50
N TRP A 112 -15.27 8.15 3.49
CA TRP A 112 -16.59 7.53 3.49
C TRP A 112 -17.71 8.57 3.49
N THR A 113 -17.58 9.64 4.29
CA THR A 113 -18.55 10.75 4.28
C THR A 113 -18.66 11.39 2.90
N ALA A 114 -17.54 11.56 2.20
CA ALA A 114 -17.55 12.09 0.84
C ALA A 114 -18.12 11.10 -0.19
N LEU A 115 -17.89 9.80 -0.01
CA LEU A 115 -18.36 8.76 -0.92
C LEU A 115 -19.88 8.51 -0.81
N GLU A 116 -20.47 8.60 0.38
CA GLU A 116 -21.90 8.37 0.60
C GLU A 116 -22.78 9.26 -0.31
N ALA A 117 -22.28 10.45 -0.66
CA ALA A 117 -22.98 11.39 -1.54
C ALA A 117 -22.73 11.15 -3.05
N GLN A 118 -21.67 10.42 -3.44
CA GLN A 118 -21.13 10.43 -4.81
C GLN A 118 -20.88 9.05 -5.42
N ALA A 119 -20.81 8.01 -4.60
CA ALA A 119 -20.51 6.65 -5.02
C ALA A 119 -21.39 5.64 -4.28
N ARG A 120 -21.17 4.35 -4.54
CA ARG A 120 -21.84 3.25 -3.84
C ARG A 120 -20.82 2.51 -2.98
N PRO A 121 -20.47 3.04 -1.80
CA PRO A 121 -19.48 2.40 -0.96
C PRO A 121 -20.03 1.14 -0.32
N MET A 122 -19.23 0.07 -0.35
CA MET A 122 -19.49 -1.20 0.32
C MET A 122 -18.30 -1.58 1.19
N VAL A 123 -18.59 -2.17 2.36
CA VAL A 123 -17.57 -2.71 3.25
C VAL A 123 -16.91 -3.92 2.59
N ALA A 124 -15.58 -3.90 2.52
CA ALA A 124 -14.79 -4.95 1.87
C ALA A 124 -14.59 -6.19 2.75
N ASP A 125 -14.53 -6.05 4.07
CA ASP A 125 -14.17 -7.12 5.00
C ASP A 125 -15.02 -8.39 4.83
N GLY A 126 -14.45 -9.44 4.24
CA GLY A 126 -15.17 -10.68 3.96
C GLY A 126 -16.17 -10.62 2.80
N TYR A 127 -16.10 -9.57 1.98
CA TYR A 127 -16.98 -9.43 0.82
C TYR A 127 -16.75 -10.54 -0.20
N GLU A 128 -17.83 -11.09 -0.72
CA GLU A 128 -17.82 -12.06 -1.82
C GLU A 128 -18.86 -11.69 -2.89
N ARG A 129 -18.46 -11.83 -4.16
CA ARG A 129 -19.33 -11.70 -5.32
C ARG A 129 -18.95 -12.73 -6.35
N ARG A 130 -19.95 -13.39 -6.92
CA ARG A 130 -19.79 -14.27 -8.09
C ARG A 130 -20.79 -13.85 -9.15
N GLU A 131 -20.28 -13.57 -10.33
CA GLU A 131 -21.09 -13.17 -11.46
C GLU A 131 -20.48 -13.75 -12.74
N HIS A 132 -21.20 -14.61 -13.43
CA HIS A 132 -20.72 -15.34 -14.61
C HIS A 132 -19.33 -15.99 -14.37
N ALA A 133 -18.31 -15.58 -15.11
CA ALA A 133 -16.94 -16.05 -14.95
C ALA A 133 -16.17 -15.35 -13.83
N LEU A 134 -16.61 -14.15 -13.41
CA LEU A 134 -15.93 -13.36 -12.38
C LEU A 134 -16.26 -13.85 -10.97
N GLU A 135 -15.22 -14.07 -10.16
CA GLU A 135 -15.34 -14.24 -8.71
C GLU A 135 -14.46 -13.20 -8.02
N LEU A 136 -15.06 -12.44 -7.11
CA LEU A 136 -14.36 -11.56 -6.17
C LEU A 136 -14.52 -12.12 -4.77
N ARG A 137 -13.42 -12.19 -4.04
CA ARG A 137 -13.41 -12.56 -2.61
C ARG A 137 -12.43 -11.69 -1.87
N VAL A 138 -12.90 -11.03 -0.83
CA VAL A 138 -12.06 -10.22 0.05
C VAL A 138 -11.78 -11.01 1.33
N SER A 139 -10.57 -10.90 1.83
CA SER A 139 -10.18 -11.53 3.09
C SER A 139 -10.95 -10.94 4.28
N PRO A 140 -11.03 -11.67 5.39
CA PRO A 140 -11.14 -11.01 6.70
C PRO A 140 -10.00 -10.00 6.87
N PRO A 141 -10.07 -9.07 7.84
CA PRO A 141 -8.96 -8.21 8.18
C PRO A 141 -7.68 -9.02 8.45
N LEU A 142 -6.62 -8.75 7.70
CA LEU A 142 -5.29 -9.33 7.86
C LEU A 142 -4.38 -8.32 8.55
N PRO A 143 -3.46 -8.74 9.43
CA PRO A 143 -2.51 -7.82 10.05
C PRO A 143 -1.71 -7.03 9.01
N HIS A 144 -1.61 -5.72 9.20
CA HIS A 144 -0.67 -4.88 8.44
C HIS A 144 0.75 -5.17 8.97
N GLY A 145 1.39 -6.19 8.41
CA GLY A 145 2.65 -6.73 8.90
C GLY A 145 2.46 -7.82 9.97
N VAL A 146 2.95 -7.59 11.18
CA VAL A 146 2.84 -8.55 12.30
C VAL A 146 1.49 -8.45 13.02
N GLU A 147 1.09 -9.52 13.73
CA GLU A 147 -0.21 -9.63 14.37
C GLU A 147 -0.54 -8.52 15.38
N ALA A 148 0.45 -8.01 16.08
CA ALA A 148 0.29 -6.94 17.09
C ALA A 148 0.66 -5.54 16.56
N SER A 149 0.63 -5.33 15.24
CA SER A 149 1.01 -4.07 14.63
C SER A 149 0.05 -2.94 15.01
N THR A 150 0.61 -1.80 15.42
CA THR A 150 -0.13 -0.54 15.64
C THR A 150 -0.61 0.10 14.33
N LEU A 151 -0.13 -0.41 13.18
CA LEU A 151 -0.56 0.06 11.86
C LEU A 151 -2.00 -0.36 11.50
N GLY A 152 -2.59 -1.27 12.28
CA GLY A 152 -3.94 -1.79 12.04
C GLY A 152 -3.94 -2.98 11.08
N TYR A 153 -4.99 -3.08 10.28
CA TYR A 153 -5.25 -4.22 9.42
C TYR A 153 -5.54 -3.77 7.98
N VAL A 154 -5.22 -4.62 7.04
CA VAL A 154 -5.53 -4.50 5.61
C VAL A 154 -6.50 -5.60 5.18
N VAL A 155 -7.09 -5.48 4.00
CA VAL A 155 -7.81 -6.58 3.36
C VAL A 155 -7.17 -6.93 2.02
N ALA A 156 -7.10 -8.22 1.71
CA ALA A 156 -6.62 -8.73 0.44
C ALA A 156 -7.81 -9.05 -0.49
N LEU A 157 -7.60 -8.91 -1.80
CA LEU A 157 -8.62 -9.19 -2.81
C LEU A 157 -8.18 -10.34 -3.71
N LEU A 158 -9.01 -11.39 -3.79
CA LEU A 158 -8.96 -12.37 -4.86
C LEU A 158 -9.85 -11.88 -6.01
N VAL A 159 -9.29 -11.84 -7.22
CA VAL A 159 -10.00 -11.74 -8.50
C VAL A 159 -9.76 -13.02 -9.26
N ALA A 160 -10.80 -13.77 -9.54
CA ALA A 160 -10.68 -15.01 -10.29
C ALA A 160 -11.50 -14.97 -11.59
N ASP A 161 -10.86 -15.43 -12.67
CA ASP A 161 -11.52 -15.80 -13.91
C ASP A 161 -11.78 -17.31 -13.88
N ARG A 162 -13.03 -17.68 -13.68
CA ARG A 162 -13.42 -19.09 -13.55
C ARG A 162 -13.40 -19.84 -14.89
N ALA A 163 -13.56 -19.11 -16.01
CA ALA A 163 -13.48 -19.69 -17.34
C ALA A 163 -12.02 -20.06 -17.69
N GLU A 164 -11.10 -19.12 -17.47
CA GLU A 164 -9.67 -19.28 -17.76
C GLU A 164 -8.89 -19.96 -16.60
N ARG A 165 -9.54 -20.23 -15.46
CA ARG A 165 -8.93 -20.78 -14.24
C ARG A 165 -7.77 -19.92 -13.71
N GLU A 166 -7.79 -18.64 -13.98
CA GLU A 166 -6.82 -17.68 -13.48
C GLU A 166 -7.26 -17.10 -12.13
N ARG A 167 -6.35 -16.97 -11.20
CA ARG A 167 -6.61 -16.48 -9.83
C ARG A 167 -5.53 -15.46 -9.45
N PHE A 168 -5.88 -14.20 -9.53
CA PHE A 168 -5.04 -13.12 -9.07
C PHE A 168 -5.39 -12.76 -7.63
N VAL A 169 -4.39 -12.70 -6.75
CA VAL A 169 -4.55 -12.18 -5.39
C VAL A 169 -3.72 -10.92 -5.23
N PHE A 170 -4.39 -9.83 -4.88
CA PHE A 170 -3.76 -8.61 -4.41
C PHE A 170 -3.77 -8.64 -2.88
N ALA A 171 -2.61 -8.75 -2.25
CA ALA A 171 -2.49 -8.94 -0.81
C ALA A 171 -2.12 -7.65 -0.06
N SER A 172 -1.90 -6.54 -0.79
CA SER A 172 -1.58 -5.24 -0.18
C SER A 172 -0.40 -5.32 0.81
N ASP A 173 -0.49 -4.62 1.94
CA ASP A 173 0.57 -4.45 2.93
C ASP A 173 0.60 -5.56 3.98
N VAL A 174 0.50 -6.83 3.56
CA VAL A 174 0.80 -7.97 4.45
C VAL A 174 2.29 -8.12 4.75
N GLN A 175 3.13 -7.33 4.05
CA GLN A 175 4.56 -7.20 4.28
C GLN A 175 5.34 -8.51 4.24
N GLY A 176 5.08 -9.32 3.22
CA GLY A 176 5.95 -10.42 2.97
C GLY A 176 5.40 -11.85 2.82
N PRO A 177 4.29 -12.32 3.44
CA PRO A 177 3.53 -11.87 4.61
C PRO A 177 4.25 -12.13 5.93
N LEU A 178 4.29 -11.16 6.83
CA LEU A 178 4.92 -11.34 8.16
C LEU A 178 4.06 -12.18 9.10
N SER A 179 2.74 -12.18 8.90
CA SER A 179 1.76 -12.92 9.68
C SER A 179 1.52 -14.32 9.12
N GLY A 180 1.52 -15.31 10.00
CA GLY A 180 1.13 -16.69 9.66
C GLY A 180 -0.33 -16.79 9.22
N VAL A 181 -1.22 -15.95 9.78
CA VAL A 181 -2.63 -15.88 9.40
C VAL A 181 -2.78 -15.40 7.96
N ALA A 182 -2.03 -14.35 7.58
CA ALA A 182 -2.03 -13.85 6.20
C ALA A 182 -1.48 -14.91 5.23
N ALA A 183 -0.37 -15.57 5.56
CA ALA A 183 0.18 -16.65 4.74
C ALA A 183 -0.82 -17.80 4.54
N GLY A 184 -1.50 -18.23 5.62
CA GLY A 184 -2.52 -19.26 5.57
C GLY A 184 -3.69 -18.90 4.65
N TRP A 185 -4.18 -17.66 4.73
CA TRP A 185 -5.24 -17.20 3.84
C TRP A 185 -4.79 -17.20 2.37
N LEU A 186 -3.58 -16.71 2.06
CA LEU A 186 -3.02 -16.71 0.71
C LEU A 186 -2.92 -18.13 0.12
N ILE A 187 -2.45 -19.10 0.91
CA ILE A 187 -2.38 -20.52 0.48
C ILE A 187 -3.79 -21.04 0.15
N GLN A 188 -4.78 -20.76 0.98
CA GLN A 188 -6.17 -21.19 0.76
C GLN A 188 -6.76 -20.60 -0.53
N GLN A 189 -6.37 -19.39 -0.92
CA GLN A 189 -6.85 -18.78 -2.16
C GLN A 189 -6.25 -19.43 -3.41
N ARG A 190 -5.16 -20.20 -3.31
CA ARG A 190 -4.48 -20.88 -4.43
C ARG A 190 -4.28 -19.94 -5.63
N PRO A 191 -3.58 -18.80 -5.45
CA PRO A 191 -3.34 -17.87 -6.55
C PRO A 191 -2.54 -18.51 -7.68
N THR A 192 -2.76 -18.07 -8.92
CA THR A 192 -1.84 -18.29 -10.04
C THR A 192 -0.86 -17.11 -10.16
N LEU A 193 -1.32 -15.91 -9.76
CA LEU A 193 -0.52 -14.69 -9.63
C LEU A 193 -0.84 -14.02 -8.29
N LEU A 194 0.20 -13.68 -7.53
CA LEU A 194 0.11 -12.96 -6.26
C LEU A 194 0.83 -11.62 -6.38
N TYR A 195 0.21 -10.52 -5.92
CA TYR A 195 0.87 -9.23 -5.77
C TYR A 195 0.81 -8.77 -4.31
N LEU A 196 1.96 -8.49 -3.71
CA LEU A 196 2.06 -8.06 -2.31
C LEU A 196 3.22 -7.09 -2.08
N ALA A 197 3.11 -6.30 -1.01
CA ALA A 197 4.24 -5.59 -0.43
C ALA A 197 5.21 -6.61 0.19
N GLY A 198 6.48 -6.53 -0.15
CA GLY A 198 7.50 -7.40 0.45
C GLY A 198 7.85 -7.01 1.89
N PRO A 199 8.69 -7.80 2.57
CA PRO A 199 9.13 -7.49 3.92
C PRO A 199 9.86 -6.13 3.97
N PRO A 200 9.64 -5.31 5.03
CA PRO A 200 10.18 -3.95 5.12
C PRO A 200 11.65 -3.94 5.56
N SER A 201 12.57 -4.48 4.75
CA SER A 201 14.00 -4.58 5.06
C SER A 201 14.67 -3.23 5.31
N TYR A 202 14.14 -2.15 4.73
CA TYR A 202 14.66 -0.79 4.92
C TYR A 202 14.53 -0.26 6.37
N ILE A 203 13.73 -0.92 7.22
CA ILE A 203 13.61 -0.68 8.66
C ILE A 203 13.93 -1.95 9.48
N GLU A 204 14.74 -2.86 8.95
CA GLU A 204 15.08 -4.13 9.60
C GLU A 204 15.69 -3.93 11.00
N ARG A 205 16.42 -2.82 11.22
CA ARG A 205 16.95 -2.47 12.55
C ARG A 205 15.87 -2.24 13.60
N ASP A 206 14.70 -1.74 13.18
CA ASP A 206 13.58 -1.43 14.07
C ASP A 206 12.67 -2.64 14.28
N VAL A 207 12.42 -3.42 13.21
CA VAL A 207 11.50 -4.56 13.26
C VAL A 207 12.18 -5.88 13.61
N GLY A 208 13.49 -5.97 13.44
CA GLY A 208 14.32 -7.16 13.72
C GLY A 208 14.47 -8.13 12.55
N THR A 209 15.68 -8.66 12.39
CA THR A 209 16.04 -9.60 11.31
C THR A 209 15.14 -10.84 11.29
N ALA A 210 14.82 -11.41 12.46
CA ALA A 210 13.95 -12.59 12.57
C ALA A 210 12.54 -12.33 12.02
N VAL A 211 12.03 -11.09 12.10
CA VAL A 211 10.74 -10.72 11.52
C VAL A 211 10.81 -10.71 10.00
N ILE A 212 11.88 -10.15 9.42
CA ILE A 212 12.08 -10.13 7.96
C ILE A 212 12.26 -11.55 7.42
N GLU A 213 13.09 -12.40 8.09
CA GLU A 213 13.27 -13.80 7.70
C GLU A 213 11.94 -14.58 7.74
N ARG A 214 11.10 -14.35 8.75
CA ARG A 214 9.75 -14.96 8.80
C ARG A 214 8.90 -14.58 7.59
N GLY A 215 8.96 -13.33 7.13
CA GLY A 215 8.28 -12.90 5.92
C GLY A 215 8.77 -13.63 4.68
N ILE A 216 10.08 -13.80 4.55
CA ILE A 216 10.72 -14.57 3.47
C ILE A 216 10.25 -16.04 3.52
N ASP A 217 10.34 -16.69 4.68
CA ASP A 217 9.95 -18.09 4.86
C ASP A 217 8.46 -18.31 4.58
N ASN A 218 7.59 -17.41 5.05
CA ASN A 218 6.17 -17.48 4.78
C ASN A 218 5.87 -17.33 3.28
N LEU A 219 6.55 -16.43 2.56
CA LEU A 219 6.35 -16.29 1.12
C LEU A 219 6.84 -17.50 0.35
N LEU A 220 7.98 -18.09 0.73
CA LEU A 220 8.46 -19.38 0.17
C LEU A 220 7.41 -20.47 0.37
N ARG A 221 6.83 -20.60 1.57
CA ARG A 221 5.73 -21.55 1.84
C ARG A 221 4.51 -21.32 0.95
N VAL A 222 4.13 -20.06 0.71
CA VAL A 222 3.02 -19.73 -0.21
C VAL A 222 3.36 -20.18 -1.64
N ILE A 223 4.57 -19.89 -2.11
CA ILE A 223 5.05 -20.30 -3.44
C ILE A 223 5.06 -21.82 -3.57
N ASP A 224 5.62 -22.53 -2.59
CA ASP A 224 5.72 -23.99 -2.61
C ASP A 224 4.33 -24.65 -2.60
N ALA A 225 3.41 -24.14 -1.79
CA ALA A 225 2.07 -24.72 -1.67
C ALA A 225 1.16 -24.44 -2.88
N THR A 226 1.40 -23.36 -3.62
CA THR A 226 0.49 -22.91 -4.70
C THR A 226 1.09 -22.96 -6.09
N GLY A 227 2.42 -22.92 -6.22
CA GLY A 227 3.12 -22.79 -7.48
C GLY A 227 2.95 -21.41 -8.15
N CYS A 228 2.44 -20.39 -7.44
CA CYS A 228 2.12 -19.11 -8.02
C CYS A 228 3.36 -18.33 -8.49
N ARG A 229 3.15 -17.44 -9.47
CA ARG A 229 4.06 -16.32 -9.73
C ARG A 229 3.76 -15.20 -8.74
N VAL A 230 4.78 -14.43 -8.37
CA VAL A 230 4.66 -13.36 -7.37
C VAL A 230 5.20 -12.05 -7.94
N ILE A 231 4.42 -11.00 -7.83
CA ILE A 231 4.90 -9.62 -7.92
C ILE A 231 5.18 -9.17 -6.48
N MET A 232 6.45 -8.99 -6.12
CA MET A 232 6.87 -8.47 -4.83
C MET A 232 7.49 -7.10 -5.03
N ASP A 233 6.86 -6.08 -4.45
CA ASP A 233 7.28 -4.69 -4.65
C ASP A 233 7.14 -3.89 -3.34
N HIS A 234 6.95 -2.60 -3.46
CA HIS A 234 6.62 -1.67 -2.40
C HIS A 234 7.70 -1.69 -1.30
N HIS A 235 7.43 -2.13 -0.09
CA HIS A 235 8.37 -2.10 1.02
C HIS A 235 9.71 -2.78 0.74
N ALA A 236 9.73 -3.87 -0.02
CA ALA A 236 10.97 -4.58 -0.36
C ALA A 236 11.93 -3.73 -1.21
N VAL A 237 11.39 -2.91 -2.12
CA VAL A 237 12.19 -2.15 -3.11
C VAL A 237 12.71 -0.82 -2.55
N ARG A 238 12.29 -0.42 -1.34
CA ARG A 238 12.75 0.79 -0.65
C ARG A 238 14.18 0.72 -0.14
N GLU A 239 14.82 -0.44 -0.25
CA GLU A 239 16.24 -0.64 0.04
C GLU A 239 17.04 -0.82 -1.24
N ALA A 240 18.20 -0.15 -1.35
CA ALA A 240 19.04 -0.25 -2.55
C ALA A 240 19.58 -1.67 -2.78
N ALA A 241 19.83 -2.42 -1.70
CA ALA A 241 20.36 -3.78 -1.74
C ALA A 241 19.26 -4.87 -1.77
N PHE A 242 18.02 -4.54 -2.13
CA PHE A 242 16.88 -5.47 -2.08
C PHE A 242 17.13 -6.77 -2.88
N GLY A 243 17.88 -6.70 -3.98
CA GLY A 243 18.25 -7.87 -4.77
C GLY A 243 18.99 -8.92 -3.95
N ALA A 244 20.04 -8.50 -3.23
CA ALA A 244 20.81 -9.39 -2.35
C ALA A 244 20.03 -9.78 -1.09
N ARG A 245 19.26 -8.82 -0.50
CA ARG A 245 18.50 -9.07 0.73
C ARG A 245 17.45 -10.16 0.55
N PHE A 246 16.85 -10.25 -0.62
CA PHE A 246 15.79 -11.22 -0.94
C PHE A 246 16.24 -12.28 -1.95
N GLU A 247 17.55 -12.59 -2.02
CA GLU A 247 18.14 -13.59 -2.94
C GLU A 247 17.37 -14.92 -2.91
N ARG A 248 16.98 -15.40 -1.72
CA ARG A 248 16.23 -16.65 -1.55
C ARG A 248 14.89 -16.65 -2.30
N LEU A 249 14.24 -15.48 -2.41
CA LEU A 249 12.99 -15.34 -3.15
C LEU A 249 13.21 -15.22 -4.64
N TRP A 250 14.18 -14.40 -5.06
CA TRP A 250 14.51 -14.21 -6.49
C TRP A 250 15.02 -15.51 -7.12
N SER A 251 15.79 -16.32 -6.38
CA SER A 251 16.34 -17.61 -6.84
C SER A 251 15.26 -18.63 -7.19
N THR A 252 14.02 -18.48 -6.69
CA THR A 252 12.88 -19.34 -7.09
C THR A 252 12.48 -19.15 -8.55
N LYS A 253 12.90 -18.06 -9.21
CA LYS A 253 12.47 -17.61 -10.54
C LYS A 253 10.95 -17.39 -10.67
N ARG A 254 10.25 -17.32 -9.55
CA ARG A 254 8.80 -17.08 -9.48
C ARG A 254 8.45 -15.67 -9.02
N VAL A 255 9.42 -14.96 -8.42
CA VAL A 255 9.25 -13.61 -7.87
C VAL A 255 9.85 -12.59 -8.83
N VAL A 256 9.10 -11.52 -9.10
CA VAL A 256 9.52 -10.36 -9.92
C VAL A 256 9.01 -9.08 -9.27
N THR A 257 9.61 -7.93 -9.58
CA THR A 257 9.07 -6.61 -9.24
C THR A 257 7.90 -6.23 -10.17
N ALA A 258 7.18 -5.16 -9.83
CA ALA A 258 6.12 -4.63 -10.70
C ALA A 258 6.69 -4.12 -12.04
N ALA A 259 7.88 -3.51 -12.02
CA ALA A 259 8.58 -3.09 -13.24
C ALA A 259 8.93 -4.28 -14.15
N GLU A 260 9.52 -5.35 -13.58
CA GLU A 260 9.85 -6.56 -14.34
C GLU A 260 8.61 -7.28 -14.86
N HIS A 261 7.50 -7.30 -14.09
CA HIS A 261 6.22 -7.83 -14.56
C HIS A 261 5.70 -7.10 -15.81
N LEU A 262 5.95 -5.79 -15.89
CA LEU A 262 5.60 -4.96 -17.05
C LEU A 262 6.65 -5.00 -18.17
N GLY A 263 7.80 -5.63 -17.98
CA GLY A 263 8.90 -5.66 -18.94
C GLY A 263 9.60 -4.30 -19.10
N VAL A 264 9.59 -3.45 -18.04
CA VAL A 264 10.25 -2.14 -18.04
C VAL A 264 11.40 -2.09 -17.02
N PRO A 265 12.38 -1.19 -17.19
CA PRO A 265 13.46 -1.03 -16.23
C PRO A 265 12.98 -0.66 -14.83
N ILE A 266 13.63 -1.20 -13.81
CA ILE A 266 13.38 -0.84 -12.41
C ILE A 266 13.86 0.61 -12.17
N ALA A 267 12.96 1.44 -11.62
CA ALA A 267 13.21 2.82 -11.24
C ALA A 267 12.93 3.02 -9.73
N ALA A 268 13.70 2.36 -8.87
CA ALA A 268 13.55 2.45 -7.41
C ALA A 268 14.12 3.78 -6.88
N LEU A 269 13.49 4.90 -7.26
CA LEU A 269 14.03 6.27 -7.08
C LEU A 269 14.24 6.63 -5.62
N GLU A 270 13.32 6.28 -4.72
CA GLU A 270 13.45 6.58 -3.29
C GLU A 270 14.73 5.96 -2.69
N SER A 271 15.04 4.71 -3.03
CA SER A 271 16.25 4.03 -2.55
C SER A 271 17.53 4.65 -3.10
N GLN A 272 17.43 5.31 -4.25
CA GLN A 272 18.53 5.96 -4.97
C GLN A 272 18.60 7.48 -4.74
N ARG A 273 17.79 8.04 -3.85
CA ARG A 273 17.68 9.51 -3.67
C ARG A 273 19.00 10.21 -3.42
N ARG A 274 19.95 9.62 -2.66
CA ARG A 274 21.28 10.17 -2.45
C ARG A 274 22.06 10.34 -3.75
N GLN A 275 22.00 9.34 -4.64
CA GLN A 275 22.66 9.39 -5.94
C GLN A 275 22.03 10.44 -6.84
N LEU A 276 20.69 10.55 -6.84
CA LEU A 276 19.97 11.56 -7.62
C LEU A 276 20.39 12.98 -7.20
N TRP A 277 20.43 13.28 -5.92
CA TRP A 277 20.87 14.58 -5.41
C TRP A 277 22.36 14.84 -5.70
N THR A 278 23.22 13.85 -5.62
CA THR A 278 24.65 13.99 -5.97
C THR A 278 24.83 14.28 -7.47
N ALA A 279 24.03 13.65 -8.33
CA ALA A 279 24.07 13.88 -9.78
C ALA A 279 23.64 15.32 -10.15
N VAL A 280 22.62 15.86 -9.47
CA VAL A 280 22.20 17.27 -9.63
C VAL A 280 23.33 18.23 -9.23
N ALA A 281 24.00 17.98 -8.08
CA ALA A 281 25.09 18.84 -7.60
C ALA A 281 26.33 18.82 -8.52
N ARG A 282 26.51 17.77 -9.34
CA ARG A 282 27.63 17.62 -10.29
C ARG A 282 27.35 18.22 -11.67
N LYS A 283 26.09 18.54 -12.01
CA LYS A 283 25.80 19.25 -13.26
C LYS A 283 26.33 20.70 -13.14
N PRO A 284 27.29 21.15 -13.99
CA PRO A 284 27.71 22.55 -13.97
C PRO A 284 26.49 23.41 -14.22
N ALA A 285 26.35 24.52 -13.53
CA ALA A 285 25.29 25.50 -13.73
C ALA A 285 25.34 26.03 -15.18
N ALA A 286 24.72 25.33 -16.10
CA ALA A 286 24.42 25.88 -17.41
C ALA A 286 23.39 26.98 -17.18
N GLY A 287 23.78 28.23 -17.39
CA GLY A 287 23.11 29.50 -17.10
C GLY A 287 21.60 29.56 -17.23
N VAL A 288 20.92 28.98 -16.28
CA VAL A 288 19.47 29.12 -16.10
C VAL A 288 19.26 29.87 -14.81
N ARG A 289 18.86 31.15 -14.91
CA ARG A 289 18.31 31.91 -13.78
C ARG A 289 17.28 31.03 -13.07
N ALA A 290 17.52 30.74 -11.79
CA ALA A 290 16.57 30.08 -10.94
C ALA A 290 15.19 30.79 -11.07
N PRO A 291 14.09 30.11 -11.33
CA PRO A 291 12.78 30.70 -11.14
C PRO A 291 12.64 31.08 -9.67
N ALA A 292 12.27 32.33 -9.43
CA ALA A 292 12.19 32.90 -8.09
C ALA A 292 11.37 31.96 -7.18
N ALA A 293 11.97 31.54 -6.07
CA ALA A 293 11.41 30.62 -5.08
C ALA A 293 10.14 31.14 -4.34
N SER A 294 9.53 32.23 -4.80
CA SER A 294 8.43 32.93 -4.13
C SER A 294 7.04 32.35 -4.42
N ALA A 295 6.80 31.73 -5.58
CA ALA A 295 5.43 31.28 -5.93
C ALA A 295 5.05 29.93 -5.34
N ALA A 296 5.99 28.97 -5.22
CA ALA A 296 5.70 27.65 -4.67
C ALA A 296 5.52 27.65 -3.15
N ARG A 297 6.19 28.56 -2.42
CA ARG A 297 5.99 28.71 -0.96
C ARG A 297 4.61 29.26 -0.58
N ALA A 298 4.01 30.08 -1.43
CA ALA A 298 2.72 30.71 -1.11
C ALA A 298 1.54 29.75 -1.16
N THR A 299 1.56 28.75 -2.03
CA THR A 299 0.48 27.75 -2.17
C THR A 299 0.56 26.69 -1.07
N ILE A 300 1.77 26.23 -0.69
CA ILE A 300 1.94 25.25 0.38
C ILE A 300 1.65 25.84 1.77
N GLN A 301 1.99 27.11 2.02
CA GLN A 301 1.69 27.78 3.28
C GLN A 301 0.20 28.09 3.49
N LYS A 302 -0.60 28.25 2.43
CA LYS A 302 -2.04 28.48 2.56
C LYS A 302 -2.81 27.22 2.97
N THR A 303 -2.33 26.02 2.61
CA THR A 303 -2.95 24.75 2.99
C THR A 303 -2.63 24.35 4.44
N PHE A 304 -1.46 24.76 4.98
CA PHE A 304 -1.03 24.42 6.34
C PHE A 304 -1.45 25.45 7.43
N LYS A 305 -1.91 26.66 7.08
CA LYS A 305 -2.35 27.68 8.06
C LYS A 305 -3.76 27.54 8.60
N ARG A 306 -4.50 26.47 8.25
CA ARG A 306 -5.87 26.25 8.74
C ARG A 306 -6.00 25.28 9.92
N THR A 307 -4.89 24.84 10.51
CA THR A 307 -4.94 24.11 11.79
C THR A 307 -4.13 24.88 12.82
N ALA A 308 -4.84 25.63 13.64
CA ALA A 308 -4.27 26.32 14.80
C ALA A 308 -3.73 25.30 15.80
N PRO A 309 -2.62 25.59 16.52
CA PRO A 309 -2.08 24.68 17.52
C PRO A 309 -2.99 24.63 18.73
N PHE A 310 -3.42 23.43 19.08
CA PHE A 310 -4.13 23.15 20.34
C PHE A 310 -3.14 23.40 21.50
N LYS A 311 -3.40 24.44 22.30
CA LYS A 311 -2.65 24.74 23.51
C LYS A 311 -2.76 23.55 24.47
N ARG A 312 -1.62 22.96 24.83
CA ARG A 312 -1.51 22.05 25.97
C ARG A 312 -1.84 22.84 27.25
N SER A 313 -2.94 22.52 27.89
CA SER A 313 -3.18 22.83 29.30
C SER A 313 -2.54 21.72 30.12
N VAL A 314 -1.45 22.04 30.80
CA VAL A 314 -0.85 21.19 31.82
C VAL A 314 -1.54 21.54 33.13
N HIS A 315 -2.41 20.68 33.62
CA HIS A 315 -2.74 20.60 35.04
C HIS A 315 -2.87 19.13 35.44
N GLY A 316 -2.03 18.83 36.42
CA GLY A 316 -1.74 17.54 37.00
C GLY A 316 -2.94 16.82 37.61
N LEU A 317 -2.73 15.53 37.78
CA LEU A 317 -3.08 14.84 39.03
C LEU A 317 -2.47 13.43 38.96
N ASP A 318 -1.38 13.29 39.65
CA ASP A 318 -0.88 12.01 40.18
C ASP A 318 -1.97 11.36 41.04
N ARG A 319 -2.34 10.13 40.75
CA ARG A 319 -2.79 9.16 41.77
C ARG A 319 -2.48 7.73 41.31
N PRO A 320 -1.89 6.91 42.18
CA PRO A 320 -1.56 5.52 41.88
C PRO A 320 -2.79 4.62 41.99
N TRP A 321 -2.86 3.64 41.09
CA TRP A 321 -3.85 2.54 41.13
C TRP A 321 -3.60 1.65 42.35
N ARG A 322 -4.58 1.55 43.26
CA ARG A 322 -4.61 0.54 44.31
C ARG A 322 -5.41 -0.67 43.82
N SER A 323 -4.79 -1.84 43.94
CA SER A 323 -5.44 -3.14 43.88
C SER A 323 -6.52 -3.28 44.97
N ASN A 324 -7.71 -3.68 44.62
CA ASN A 324 -8.70 -4.22 45.55
C ASN A 324 -8.88 -5.71 45.25
N ASP A 325 -8.23 -6.51 46.06
CA ASP A 325 -8.66 -7.86 46.39
C ASP A 325 -9.94 -7.75 47.22
N ASN A 326 -11.00 -8.41 46.81
CA ASN A 326 -12.02 -8.87 47.73
C ASN A 326 -12.54 -10.22 47.28
N GLY A 327 -12.15 -11.21 48.03
CA GLY A 327 -12.74 -12.55 48.02
C GLY A 327 -14.18 -12.54 48.51
N GLY A 328 -14.97 -13.41 47.96
CA GLY A 328 -16.34 -13.72 48.39
C GLY A 328 -16.71 -15.12 47.93
N ARG A 329 -16.48 -16.09 48.82
CA ARG A 329 -17.15 -17.40 48.75
C ARG A 329 -18.66 -17.20 48.87
N ILE A 330 -19.41 -18.15 48.32
CA ILE A 330 -20.58 -18.85 48.86
C ILE A 330 -21.36 -19.43 47.68
N SER A 331 -21.53 -20.61 47.74
CA SER A 331 -22.29 -21.85 47.87
C SER A 331 -22.70 -22.43 46.53
#